data_06576d935f48b668eff0fba504b49ca4
#
_entry.id   06576d935f48b668eff0fba504b49ca4
#
_cell.length_a   1.000
_cell.length_b   1.000
_cell.length_c   1.000
_cell.angle_alpha   90.00
_cell.angle_beta   90.00
_cell.angle_gamma   90.00
#
_symmetry.space_group_name_H-M   'P 1'
#
loop_
_entity.id
_entity.type
_entity.pdbx_description
1 polymer ?
#
loop_
_entity_poly.entity_id
_entity_poly.type
_entity_poly.pdbx_seq_one_letter_code
_entity_poly.pdbx_strand_id
1 'polypeptide(L)'
;MVNPQPVPPLRVAPLRVALVTTFYPPCNFGGDGRYVRSFAHALARAGCEVEVIYDADAWCAMTGHSEIPPPLPEPPGVTVHRLSSRWPTGSAMLTQQTGTPVVQKAAIKALLDRGFDVIHYHNTSLIGGPGVWALGDAVKLHTAHEHWLVCANHVLWRYNRELCDARDCFKCSMTFHRPPQLW
;
A
#
# COMPACT_ATOMS: atom_id res chain seq x y z
N MET A 1 -1.14 51.58 -30.60
CA MET A 1 -1.52 50.14 -30.54
C MET A 1 -0.61 49.54 -29.51
N VAL A 2 -1.15 49.15 -28.32
CA VAL A 2 -0.36 48.48 -27.27
C VAL A 2 -0.36 46.98 -27.63
N ASN A 3 0.81 46.44 -27.89
CA ASN A 3 0.99 45.02 -28.15
C ASN A 3 0.75 44.25 -26.85
N PRO A 4 -0.25 43.34 -26.77
CA PRO A 4 -0.50 42.59 -25.53
C PRO A 4 0.69 41.67 -25.29
N GLN A 5 1.35 41.87 -24.13
CA GLN A 5 2.42 41.00 -23.69
C GLN A 5 1.86 39.57 -23.46
N PRO A 6 2.54 38.50 -23.91
CA PRO A 6 2.11 37.14 -23.66
C PRO A 6 2.08 36.89 -22.15
N VAL A 7 0.93 36.49 -21.65
CA VAL A 7 0.77 36.07 -20.25
C VAL A 7 1.65 34.83 -20.05
N PRO A 8 2.62 34.84 -19.11
CA PRO A 8 3.44 33.67 -18.86
C PRO A 8 2.55 32.50 -18.41
N PRO A 9 2.83 31.27 -18.87
CA PRO A 9 2.04 30.10 -18.46
C PRO A 9 2.05 29.98 -16.93
N LEU A 10 0.88 29.81 -16.34
CA LEU A 10 0.74 29.51 -14.91
C LEU A 10 1.55 28.22 -14.65
N ARG A 11 2.65 28.31 -13.94
CA ARG A 11 3.35 27.14 -13.40
C ARG A 11 2.51 26.61 -12.25
N VAL A 12 1.68 25.63 -12.52
CA VAL A 12 1.02 24.83 -11.50
C VAL A 12 2.12 23.97 -10.86
N ALA A 13 2.24 24.00 -9.55
CA ALA A 13 3.16 23.11 -8.84
C ALA A 13 2.79 21.64 -9.14
N PRO A 14 3.78 20.73 -9.26
CA PRO A 14 3.50 19.32 -9.51
C PRO A 14 2.64 18.75 -8.39
N LEU A 15 1.65 17.91 -8.76
CA LEU A 15 0.85 17.18 -7.78
C LEU A 15 1.75 16.24 -6.98
N ARG A 16 1.61 16.27 -5.67
CA ARG A 16 2.30 15.39 -4.73
C ARG A 16 1.40 14.20 -4.39
N VAL A 17 1.82 13.01 -4.78
CA VAL A 17 1.02 11.78 -4.65
C VAL A 17 1.75 10.77 -3.76
N ALA A 18 1.10 10.33 -2.67
CA ALA A 18 1.55 9.19 -1.90
C ALA A 18 0.86 7.91 -2.40
N LEU A 19 1.61 6.87 -2.71
CA LEU A 19 1.10 5.52 -2.99
C LEU A 19 1.40 4.62 -1.80
N VAL A 20 0.37 4.08 -1.16
CA VAL A 20 0.50 3.21 0.03
C VAL A 20 0.14 1.78 -0.36
N THR A 21 1.06 0.85 -0.16
CA THR A 21 0.88 -0.56 -0.53
C THR A 21 1.61 -1.49 0.43
N THR A 22 1.11 -2.71 0.64
CA THR A 22 1.82 -3.70 1.45
C THR A 22 3.12 -4.13 0.79
N PHE A 23 3.11 -4.42 -0.51
CA PHE A 23 4.26 -4.95 -1.25
C PHE A 23 4.69 -4.00 -2.35
N TYR A 24 6.01 -3.91 -2.53
CA TYR A 24 6.65 -3.15 -3.61
C TYR A 24 7.99 -3.81 -3.99
N PRO A 25 8.37 -3.90 -5.27
CA PRO A 25 9.64 -4.50 -5.67
C PRO A 25 10.86 -3.84 -4.99
N PRO A 26 11.84 -4.65 -4.52
CA PRO A 26 11.97 -6.10 -4.70
C PRO A 26 11.17 -6.95 -3.70
N CYS A 27 10.62 -6.37 -2.63
CA CYS A 27 9.82 -7.05 -1.60
C CYS A 27 8.38 -7.24 -2.08
N ASN A 28 8.15 -8.15 -3.04
CA ASN A 28 6.88 -8.26 -3.74
C ASN A 28 6.48 -9.70 -4.05
N PHE A 29 5.16 -9.95 -4.04
CA PHE A 29 4.51 -11.16 -4.52
C PHE A 29 3.47 -10.79 -5.57
N GLY A 30 3.43 -11.53 -6.66
CA GLY A 30 2.40 -11.35 -7.68
C GLY A 30 2.45 -10.02 -8.44
N GLY A 31 1.28 -9.54 -8.84
CA GLY A 31 1.12 -8.43 -9.77
C GLY A 31 0.92 -7.04 -9.14
N ASP A 32 0.36 -6.96 -7.94
CA ASP A 32 -0.06 -5.72 -7.29
C ASP A 32 1.10 -4.72 -7.08
N GLY A 33 2.19 -5.16 -6.44
CA GLY A 33 3.35 -4.28 -6.24
C GLY A 33 4.04 -3.88 -7.55
N ARG A 34 4.04 -4.75 -8.57
CA ARG A 34 4.53 -4.40 -9.92
C ARG A 34 3.65 -3.36 -10.59
N TYR A 35 2.34 -3.50 -10.42
CA TYR A 35 1.38 -2.50 -10.89
C TYR A 35 1.66 -1.14 -10.24
N VAL A 36 1.78 -1.10 -8.90
CA VAL A 36 2.04 0.14 -8.17
C VAL A 36 3.33 0.81 -8.64
N ARG A 37 4.40 0.02 -8.89
CA ARG A 37 5.65 0.56 -9.44
C ARG A 37 5.47 1.15 -10.84
N SER A 38 4.80 0.43 -11.73
CA SER A 38 4.51 0.93 -13.08
C SER A 38 3.65 2.18 -13.05
N PHE A 39 2.69 2.23 -12.13
CA PHE A 39 1.81 3.38 -11.93
C PHE A 39 2.57 4.59 -11.38
N ALA A 40 3.45 4.39 -10.38
CA ALA A 40 4.34 5.44 -9.87
C ALA A 40 5.19 6.06 -10.98
N HIS A 41 5.78 5.21 -11.83
CA HIS A 41 6.55 5.66 -12.99
C HIS A 41 5.71 6.44 -14.01
N ALA A 42 4.46 6.03 -14.23
CA ALA A 42 3.55 6.73 -15.13
C ALA A 42 3.17 8.12 -14.59
N LEU A 43 2.88 8.23 -13.30
CA LEU A 43 2.59 9.50 -12.64
C LEU A 43 3.80 10.45 -12.68
N ALA A 44 5.00 9.96 -12.41
CA ALA A 44 6.22 10.76 -12.48
C ALA A 44 6.47 11.28 -13.91
N ARG A 45 6.26 10.43 -14.95
CA ARG A 45 6.32 10.88 -16.35
C ARG A 45 5.24 11.92 -16.69
N ALA A 46 4.11 11.90 -16.00
CA ALA A 46 3.06 12.91 -16.15
C ALA A 46 3.35 14.21 -15.36
N GLY A 47 4.51 14.29 -14.70
CA GLY A 47 4.95 15.49 -13.97
C GLY A 47 4.53 15.54 -12.49
N CYS A 48 4.04 14.43 -11.91
CA CYS A 48 3.77 14.34 -10.48
C CYS A 48 5.05 14.05 -9.68
N GLU A 49 5.07 14.52 -8.42
CA GLU A 49 6.01 14.04 -7.40
C GLU A 49 5.38 12.86 -6.66
N VAL A 50 6.00 11.69 -6.73
CA VAL A 50 5.42 10.44 -6.22
C VAL A 50 6.26 9.90 -5.08
N GLU A 51 5.62 9.63 -3.94
CA GLU A 51 6.25 8.94 -2.83
C GLU A 51 5.52 7.59 -2.60
N VAL A 52 6.25 6.48 -2.69
CA VAL A 52 5.72 5.14 -2.45
C VAL A 52 6.07 4.72 -1.02
N ILE A 53 5.08 4.28 -0.25
CA ILE A 53 5.26 3.77 1.12
C ILE A 53 4.85 2.30 1.13
N TYR A 54 5.79 1.41 1.48
CA TYR A 54 5.53 -0.02 1.54
C TYR A 54 6.14 -0.68 2.77
N ASP A 55 5.67 -1.89 3.12
CA ASP A 55 6.05 -2.59 4.34
C ASP A 55 6.92 -3.82 4.05
N ALA A 56 8.20 -3.73 4.38
CA ALA A 56 9.11 -4.86 4.28
C ALA A 56 8.90 -5.91 5.40
N ASP A 57 8.31 -5.53 6.54
CA ASP A 57 7.97 -6.48 7.60
C ASP A 57 6.99 -7.55 7.11
N ALA A 58 5.99 -7.12 6.32
CA ALA A 58 5.04 -8.03 5.71
C ALA A 58 5.71 -9.04 4.77
N TRP A 59 6.68 -8.59 3.98
CA TRP A 59 7.45 -9.48 3.10
C TRP A 59 8.30 -10.47 3.89
N CYS A 60 9.04 -10.01 4.91
CA CYS A 60 9.82 -10.87 5.80
C CYS A 60 8.94 -11.90 6.50
N ALA A 61 7.79 -11.49 7.02
CA ALA A 61 6.85 -12.39 7.69
C ALA A 61 6.33 -13.50 6.78
N MET A 62 6.10 -13.19 5.50
CA MET A 62 5.57 -14.16 4.53
C MET A 62 6.63 -15.06 3.91
N THR A 63 7.87 -14.60 3.79
CA THR A 63 8.96 -15.39 3.20
C THR A 63 9.79 -16.13 4.23
N GLY A 64 9.76 -15.69 5.50
CA GLY A 64 10.69 -16.14 6.54
C GLY A 64 12.12 -15.59 6.37
N HIS A 65 12.35 -14.71 5.38
CA HIS A 65 13.67 -14.10 5.18
C HIS A 65 13.92 -12.99 6.20
N SER A 66 15.11 -12.96 6.78
CA SER A 66 15.56 -11.88 7.67
C SER A 66 16.25 -10.74 6.94
N GLU A 67 16.82 -11.03 5.76
CA GLU A 67 17.51 -10.04 4.94
C GLU A 67 16.56 -9.45 3.91
N ILE A 68 16.45 -8.13 3.91
CA ILE A 68 15.64 -7.39 2.96
C ILE A 68 16.51 -7.09 1.73
N PRO A 69 16.08 -7.44 0.51
CA PRO A 69 16.82 -7.14 -0.71
C PRO A 69 17.09 -5.64 -0.87
N PRO A 70 18.20 -5.24 -1.53
CA PRO A 70 18.47 -3.84 -1.80
C PRO A 70 17.36 -3.22 -2.67
N PRO A 71 17.07 -1.92 -2.49
CA PRO A 71 16.05 -1.25 -3.28
C PRO A 71 16.41 -1.23 -4.77
N LEU A 72 15.40 -1.29 -5.63
CA LEU A 72 15.58 -1.11 -7.07
C LEU A 72 15.76 0.38 -7.40
N PRO A 73 16.47 0.70 -8.48
CA PRO A 73 16.55 2.09 -8.95
C PRO A 73 15.18 2.57 -9.44
N GLU A 74 14.87 3.82 -9.11
CA GLU A 74 13.64 4.49 -9.51
C GLU A 74 13.94 5.71 -10.37
N PRO A 75 13.05 6.11 -11.29
CA PRO A 75 13.24 7.29 -12.12
C PRO A 75 13.11 8.58 -11.30
N PRO A 76 13.60 9.72 -11.81
CA PRO A 76 13.36 11.01 -11.22
C PRO A 76 11.86 11.27 -11.00
N GLY A 77 11.52 11.87 -9.84
CA GLY A 77 10.14 12.12 -9.44
C GLY A 77 9.49 10.98 -8.66
N VAL A 78 10.18 9.84 -8.45
CA VAL A 78 9.72 8.74 -7.58
C VAL A 78 10.66 8.57 -6.40
N THR A 79 10.10 8.67 -5.19
CA THR A 79 10.80 8.37 -3.92
C THR A 79 10.14 7.17 -3.26
N VAL A 80 10.93 6.23 -2.75
CA VAL A 80 10.40 5.02 -2.11
C VAL A 80 10.79 4.95 -0.64
N HIS A 81 9.79 4.84 0.22
CA HIS A 81 9.92 4.68 1.67
C HIS A 81 9.63 3.24 2.06
N ARG A 82 10.66 2.53 2.45
CA ARG A 82 10.57 1.18 2.97
C ARG A 82 10.40 1.21 4.49
N LEU A 83 9.27 0.74 4.97
CA LEU A 83 9.06 0.54 6.40
C LEU A 83 9.63 -0.80 6.84
N SER A 84 10.27 -0.83 7.99
CA SER A 84 10.76 -2.04 8.63
C SER A 84 10.87 -1.82 10.13
N SER A 85 10.68 -2.88 10.92
CA SER A 85 10.78 -2.87 12.37
C SER A 85 11.79 -3.93 12.86
N ARG A 86 12.05 -3.91 14.16
CA ARG A 86 12.85 -4.97 14.80
C ARG A 86 12.09 -6.28 14.98
N TRP A 87 10.79 -6.29 14.73
CA TRP A 87 9.90 -7.44 14.92
C TRP A 87 8.96 -7.63 13.73
N PRO A 88 9.49 -8.01 12.55
CA PRO A 88 8.71 -8.04 11.30
C PRO A 88 7.46 -8.91 11.38
N THR A 89 7.60 -10.16 11.83
CA THR A 89 6.48 -11.11 11.93
C THR A 89 5.39 -10.59 12.86
N GLY A 90 5.75 -10.05 14.02
CA GLY A 90 4.78 -9.52 14.95
C GLY A 90 4.10 -8.24 14.45
N SER A 91 4.83 -7.38 13.76
CA SER A 91 4.28 -6.18 13.10
C SER A 91 3.18 -6.57 12.12
N ALA A 92 3.49 -7.49 11.20
CA ALA A 92 2.54 -7.97 10.19
C ALA A 92 1.34 -8.70 10.82
N MET A 93 1.56 -9.56 11.83
CA MET A 93 0.49 -10.27 12.55
C MET A 93 -0.43 -9.32 13.29
N LEU A 94 0.09 -8.34 14.03
CA LEU A 94 -0.73 -7.35 14.72
C LEU A 94 -1.60 -6.57 13.74
N THR A 95 -1.03 -6.14 12.62
CA THR A 95 -1.78 -5.45 11.57
C THR A 95 -2.89 -6.35 11.01
N GLN A 96 -2.58 -7.60 10.69
CA GLN A 96 -3.55 -8.56 10.16
C GLN A 96 -4.69 -8.83 11.15
N GLN A 97 -4.40 -8.93 12.46
CA GLN A 97 -5.38 -9.22 13.49
C GLN A 97 -6.22 -8.00 13.88
N THR A 98 -5.64 -6.81 13.92
CA THR A 98 -6.31 -5.60 14.43
C THR A 98 -6.86 -4.70 13.34
N GLY A 99 -6.48 -4.91 12.09
CA GLY A 99 -6.82 -4.04 10.97
C GLY A 99 -6.20 -2.63 11.07
N THR A 100 -5.16 -2.46 11.91
CA THR A 100 -4.51 -1.16 12.13
C THR A 100 -2.98 -1.30 12.13
N PRO A 101 -2.22 -0.27 11.72
CA PRO A 101 -0.76 -0.33 11.68
C PRO A 101 -0.15 -0.13 13.08
N VAL A 102 -0.32 -1.08 13.99
CA VAL A 102 0.06 -0.92 15.41
C VAL A 102 1.52 -0.52 15.56
N VAL A 103 2.44 -1.28 14.95
CA VAL A 103 3.89 -1.05 15.08
C VAL A 103 4.36 0.12 14.21
N GLN A 104 3.89 0.21 12.98
CA GLN A 104 4.35 1.18 11.99
C GLN A 104 3.54 2.50 11.98
N LYS A 105 2.53 2.65 12.85
CA LYS A 105 1.59 3.79 12.83
C LYS A 105 2.28 5.15 12.85
N ALA A 106 3.26 5.31 13.74
CA ALA A 106 3.96 6.58 13.88
C ALA A 106 4.77 6.92 12.62
N ALA A 107 5.46 5.93 12.04
CA ALA A 107 6.26 6.12 10.83
C ALA A 107 5.37 6.43 9.62
N ILE A 108 4.27 5.68 9.43
CA ILE A 108 3.30 5.93 8.35
C ILE A 108 2.68 7.32 8.51
N LYS A 109 2.24 7.68 9.72
CA LYS A 109 1.67 8.98 9.99
C LYS A 109 2.65 10.10 9.66
N ALA A 110 3.90 10.00 10.11
CA ALA A 110 4.92 11.01 9.85
C ALA A 110 5.21 11.20 8.34
N LEU A 111 5.10 10.13 7.55
CA LEU A 111 5.22 10.21 6.09
C LEU A 111 3.98 10.85 5.47
N LEU A 112 2.79 10.42 5.85
CA LEU A 112 1.53 10.90 5.26
C LEU A 112 1.18 12.35 5.65
N ASP A 113 1.72 12.85 6.76
CA ASP A 113 1.54 14.26 7.19
C ASP A 113 2.45 15.26 6.43
N ARG A 114 3.22 14.81 5.44
CA ARG A 114 4.13 15.66 4.66
C ARG A 114 3.44 16.56 3.62
N GLY A 115 2.12 16.60 3.60
CA GLY A 115 1.33 17.48 2.75
C GLY A 115 1.23 16.98 1.31
N PHE A 116 0.62 15.83 1.10
CA PHE A 116 0.25 15.31 -0.22
C PHE A 116 -1.07 15.92 -0.70
N ASP A 117 -1.24 16.02 -2.01
CA ASP A 117 -2.52 16.36 -2.61
C ASP A 117 -3.42 15.12 -2.69
N VAL A 118 -2.81 13.95 -2.92
CA VAL A 118 -3.50 12.66 -3.04
C VAL A 118 -2.75 11.58 -2.27
N ILE A 119 -3.49 10.78 -1.50
CA ILE A 119 -3.01 9.52 -0.93
C ILE A 119 -3.79 8.40 -1.59
N HIS A 120 -3.10 7.56 -2.38
CA HIS A 120 -3.72 6.46 -3.09
C HIS A 120 -3.32 5.13 -2.44
N TYR A 121 -4.30 4.50 -1.80
CA TYR A 121 -4.15 3.21 -1.16
C TYR A 121 -4.40 2.10 -2.17
N HIS A 122 -3.50 1.10 -2.18
CA HIS A 122 -3.62 -0.12 -2.97
C HIS A 122 -3.92 -1.31 -2.06
N ASN A 123 -3.12 -2.37 -2.12
CA ASN A 123 -3.23 -3.45 -1.14
C ASN A 123 -2.66 -2.98 0.20
N THR A 124 -3.51 -2.71 1.17
CA THR A 124 -3.07 -2.27 2.52
C THR A 124 -3.25 -3.35 3.58
N SER A 125 -3.48 -4.61 3.19
CA SER A 125 -3.85 -5.70 4.10
C SER A 125 -2.87 -5.91 5.27
N LEU A 126 -1.56 -5.77 5.06
CA LEU A 126 -0.54 -5.97 6.09
C LEU A 126 0.24 -4.71 6.47
N ILE A 127 0.24 -3.66 5.65
CA ILE A 127 0.88 -2.38 6.02
C ILE A 127 0.05 -1.58 7.03
N GLY A 128 -1.27 -1.81 7.07
CA GLY A 128 -2.09 -1.05 8.00
C GLY A 128 -3.56 -1.45 8.07
N GLY A 129 -3.98 -2.47 7.32
CA GLY A 129 -5.39 -2.83 7.23
C GLY A 129 -6.26 -1.65 6.80
N PRO A 130 -7.55 -1.64 7.12
CA PRO A 130 -8.42 -0.48 6.88
C PRO A 130 -8.06 0.72 7.76
N GLY A 131 -7.42 0.50 8.92
CA GLY A 131 -7.05 1.57 9.85
C GLY A 131 -6.03 2.58 9.30
N VAL A 132 -5.24 2.20 8.30
CA VAL A 132 -4.30 3.14 7.65
C VAL A 132 -5.02 4.24 6.89
N TRP A 133 -6.26 4.03 6.46
CA TRP A 133 -7.04 5.02 5.71
C TRP A 133 -7.49 6.21 6.56
N ALA A 134 -7.40 6.11 7.89
CA ALA A 134 -7.64 7.22 8.80
C ALA A 134 -6.45 8.18 8.90
N LEU A 135 -5.28 7.82 8.34
CA LEU A 135 -4.06 8.62 8.41
C LEU A 135 -3.93 9.57 7.21
N GLY A 136 -3.23 10.69 7.41
CA GLY A 136 -2.99 11.72 6.41
C GLY A 136 -4.24 12.56 6.10
N ASP A 137 -4.00 13.81 5.67
CA ASP A 137 -5.03 14.76 5.30
C ASP A 137 -4.84 15.17 3.84
N ALA A 138 -5.51 14.45 2.93
CA ALA A 138 -5.43 14.62 1.48
C ALA A 138 -6.66 13.98 0.82
N VAL A 139 -6.82 14.15 -0.48
CA VAL A 139 -7.78 13.35 -1.26
C VAL A 139 -7.38 11.89 -1.19
N LYS A 140 -8.27 11.02 -0.73
CA LYS A 140 -8.00 9.60 -0.55
C LYS A 140 -8.63 8.78 -1.66
N LEU A 141 -7.81 7.98 -2.33
CA LEU A 141 -8.22 7.02 -3.34
C LEU A 141 -7.89 5.60 -2.88
N HIS A 142 -8.68 4.63 -3.31
CA HIS A 142 -8.38 3.21 -3.10
C HIS A 142 -8.59 2.43 -4.40
N THR A 143 -7.59 1.61 -4.76
CA THR A 143 -7.72 0.60 -5.81
C THR A 143 -7.74 -0.78 -5.19
N ALA A 144 -8.84 -1.49 -5.35
CA ALA A 144 -8.96 -2.88 -4.95
C ALA A 144 -8.26 -3.79 -5.96
N HIS A 145 -7.21 -4.49 -5.51
CA HIS A 145 -6.50 -5.50 -6.32
C HIS A 145 -7.04 -6.91 -6.07
N GLU A 146 -7.64 -7.12 -4.93
CA GLU A 146 -8.16 -8.40 -4.45
C GLU A 146 -9.27 -8.17 -3.42
N HIS A 147 -9.79 -9.24 -2.82
CA HIS A 147 -10.97 -9.19 -1.94
C HIS A 147 -10.64 -9.15 -0.45
N TRP A 148 -9.46 -8.71 -0.03
CA TRP A 148 -9.00 -8.77 1.37
C TRP A 148 -9.92 -8.04 2.37
N LEU A 149 -10.64 -7.00 1.93
CA LEU A 149 -11.59 -6.24 2.76
C LEU A 149 -12.83 -7.04 3.17
N VAL A 150 -13.19 -8.04 2.39
CA VAL A 150 -14.41 -8.83 2.58
C VAL A 150 -14.15 -10.32 2.67
N CYS A 151 -12.90 -10.75 2.47
CA CYS A 151 -12.51 -12.14 2.49
C CYS A 151 -11.12 -12.32 3.13
N ALA A 152 -11.07 -12.99 4.28
CA ALA A 152 -9.82 -13.28 4.98
C ALA A 152 -8.80 -14.07 4.14
N ASN A 153 -9.26 -14.78 3.10
CA ASN A 153 -8.42 -15.52 2.18
C ASN A 153 -8.15 -14.77 0.87
N HIS A 154 -8.72 -13.56 0.70
CA HIS A 154 -8.53 -12.62 -0.40
C HIS A 154 -9.13 -13.02 -1.75
N VAL A 155 -9.68 -14.22 -1.90
CA VAL A 155 -10.03 -14.79 -3.21
C VAL A 155 -11.51 -15.09 -3.43
N LEU A 156 -12.36 -14.94 -2.41
CA LEU A 156 -13.79 -15.32 -2.44
C LEU A 156 -14.01 -16.77 -2.93
N TRP A 157 -13.06 -17.66 -2.61
CA TRP A 157 -13.11 -19.09 -2.96
C TRP A 157 -13.21 -19.90 -1.66
N ARG A 158 -14.44 -20.31 -1.31
CA ARG A 158 -14.76 -20.92 -0.02
C ARG A 158 -14.21 -22.37 0.05
N TYR A 159 -13.57 -22.67 1.16
CA TYR A 159 -12.96 -23.99 1.45
C TYR A 159 -12.03 -24.52 0.36
N ASN A 160 -11.45 -23.65 -0.45
CA ASN A 160 -10.60 -24.00 -1.60
C ASN A 160 -11.30 -24.87 -2.66
N ARG A 161 -12.61 -24.79 -2.81
CA ARG A 161 -13.38 -25.66 -3.73
C ARG A 161 -14.62 -25.06 -4.37
N GLU A 162 -15.15 -23.93 -3.88
CA GLU A 162 -16.40 -23.37 -4.37
C GLU A 162 -16.45 -21.83 -4.23
N LEU A 163 -17.29 -21.19 -5.02
CA LEU A 163 -17.52 -19.75 -4.91
C LEU A 163 -18.10 -19.40 -3.53
N CYS A 164 -17.70 -18.25 -3.00
CA CYS A 164 -18.16 -17.78 -1.70
C CYS A 164 -19.54 -17.11 -1.86
N ASP A 165 -20.60 -17.83 -1.49
CA ASP A 165 -22.00 -17.38 -1.53
C ASP A 165 -22.60 -17.13 -0.14
N ALA A 166 -21.91 -17.55 0.93
CA ALA A 166 -22.33 -17.40 2.30
C ALA A 166 -21.15 -17.17 3.25
N ARG A 167 -21.40 -16.50 4.37
CA ARG A 167 -20.37 -16.24 5.39
C ARG A 167 -20.13 -17.48 6.25
N ASP A 168 -18.97 -18.10 6.07
CA ASP A 168 -18.40 -19.09 7.00
C ASP A 168 -16.88 -18.88 7.09
N CYS A 169 -16.50 -17.61 7.36
CA CYS A 169 -15.11 -17.13 7.22
C CYS A 169 -14.16 -17.84 8.18
N PHE A 170 -14.59 -18.11 9.42
CA PHE A 170 -13.75 -18.79 10.42
C PHE A 170 -13.33 -20.18 9.94
N LYS A 171 -14.29 -21.02 9.59
CA LYS A 171 -14.04 -22.39 9.10
C LYS A 171 -13.28 -22.39 7.76
N CYS A 172 -13.61 -21.43 6.88
CA CYS A 172 -12.93 -21.27 5.63
C CYS A 172 -11.44 -20.89 5.83
N SER A 173 -11.13 -19.95 6.74
CA SER A 173 -9.75 -19.56 7.05
C SER A 173 -8.92 -20.72 7.59
N MET A 174 -9.52 -21.58 8.41
CA MET A 174 -8.88 -22.80 8.90
C MET A 174 -8.48 -23.74 7.76
N THR A 175 -9.31 -23.88 6.72
CA THR A 175 -9.00 -24.69 5.53
C THR A 175 -7.78 -24.16 4.76
N PHE A 176 -7.56 -22.85 4.80
CA PHE A 176 -6.39 -22.22 4.16
C PHE A 176 -5.17 -22.10 5.09
N HIS A 177 -5.24 -22.67 6.30
CA HIS A 177 -4.21 -22.54 7.33
C HIS A 177 -3.84 -21.08 7.65
N ARG A 178 -4.80 -20.17 7.57
CA ARG A 178 -4.62 -18.75 7.88
C ARG A 178 -5.32 -18.40 9.18
N PRO A 179 -4.73 -17.56 10.04
CA PRO A 179 -5.43 -17.06 11.21
C PRO A 179 -6.61 -16.18 10.74
N PRO A 180 -7.78 -16.30 11.40
CA PRO A 180 -8.93 -15.45 11.10
C PRO A 180 -8.60 -14.00 11.44
N GLN A 181 -9.16 -13.06 10.67
CA GLN A 181 -9.11 -11.64 10.99
C GLN A 181 -10.11 -11.32 12.10
N LEU A 182 -9.71 -10.47 13.05
CA LEU A 182 -10.54 -10.12 14.22
C LEU A 182 -11.33 -8.81 14.05
N TRP A 183 -11.12 -8.10 12.96
CA TRP A 183 -11.82 -6.84 12.61
C TRP A 183 -12.89 -7.01 11.54
#